data_8a33b57d0130b84e0104aa48ca5ccc4c
#
_entry.id   8a33b57d0130b84e0104aa48ca5ccc4c
#
_cell.length_a   1.000
_cell.length_b   1.000
_cell.length_c   1.000
_cell.angle_alpha   90.00
_cell.angle_beta   90.00
_cell.angle_gamma   90.00
#
_symmetry.space_group_name_H-M   'P 1'
#
loop_
_entity.id
_entity.type
_entity.pdbx_description
1 polymer ?
#
loop_
_entity_poly.entity_id
_entity_poly.type
_entity_poly.pdbx_seq_one_letter_code
_entity_poly.pdbx_strand_id
1 'polypeptide(L)'
;MPDLKPVGIYREMYKRGHDDLPSIHESRTDDQPADRDRILDYLRKAPEVFDVMEAVPNLITGEGWIQGGSSLHSDGVWIWRTDSIEYLTARPLALPDEFVQRVRANDYVPPQYDLLDDAFREAYLRYF
;
A
#
# COMPACT_ATOMS: atom_id res chain seq x y z
N MET A 1 -17.96 -10.19 -1.39
CA MET A 1 -16.50 -10.14 -1.23
C MET A 1 -16.12 -9.14 -0.15
N PRO A 2 -15.25 -9.48 0.78
CA PRO A 2 -14.83 -8.52 1.80
C PRO A 2 -14.04 -7.37 1.19
N ASP A 3 -14.07 -6.24 1.85
CA ASP A 3 -13.31 -5.07 1.46
C ASP A 3 -11.81 -5.36 1.56
N LEU A 4 -11.04 -4.71 0.68
CA LEU A 4 -9.59 -4.76 0.78
C LEU A 4 -9.13 -3.93 1.98
N LYS A 5 -8.08 -4.38 2.65
CA LYS A 5 -7.50 -3.69 3.80
C LYS A 5 -6.31 -2.85 3.32
N PRO A 6 -6.25 -1.55 3.66
CA PRO A 6 -5.15 -0.71 3.20
C PRO A 6 -3.89 -0.89 4.06
N VAL A 7 -2.74 -0.88 3.42
CA VAL A 7 -1.43 -0.80 4.06
C VAL A 7 -0.62 0.29 3.37
N GLY A 8 -0.04 1.19 4.15
CA GLY A 8 0.73 2.30 3.62
C GLY A 8 -0.10 3.31 2.82
N ILE A 9 -1.41 3.32 3.01
CA ILE A 9 -2.32 4.29 2.40
C ILE A 9 -2.73 5.28 3.48
N TYR A 10 -2.51 6.56 3.22
CA TYR A 10 -2.68 7.63 4.21
C TYR A 10 -3.67 8.67 3.70
N ARG A 11 -4.38 9.32 4.62
CA ARG A 11 -5.41 10.31 4.26
C ARG A 11 -4.85 11.48 3.46
N GLU A 12 -3.58 11.82 3.63
CA GLU A 12 -2.93 12.89 2.88
C GLU A 12 -2.79 12.59 1.38
N MET A 13 -2.93 11.33 0.97
CA MET A 13 -2.89 10.92 -0.44
C MET A 13 -4.16 11.34 -1.20
N TYR A 14 -5.22 11.69 -0.50
CA TYR A 14 -6.52 12.00 -1.07
C TYR A 14 -6.97 13.41 -0.66
N LYS A 15 -7.67 14.07 -1.56
CA LYS A 15 -8.17 15.42 -1.27
C LYS A 15 -9.34 15.40 -0.29
N ARG A 16 -10.14 14.32 -0.31
CA ARG A 16 -11.31 14.14 0.57
C ARG A 16 -11.83 12.71 0.45
N GLY A 17 -12.71 12.32 1.39
CA GLY A 17 -13.42 11.03 1.32
C GLY A 17 -12.69 9.88 1.97
N HIS A 18 -11.54 10.12 2.61
CA HIS A 18 -10.72 9.09 3.23
C HIS A 18 -10.23 9.52 4.61
N ASP A 19 -11.06 10.23 5.36
CA ASP A 19 -10.68 10.75 6.69
C ASP A 19 -10.49 9.65 7.73
N ASP A 20 -11.01 8.45 7.46
CA ASP A 20 -10.83 7.26 8.29
C ASP A 20 -9.44 6.64 8.18
N LEU A 21 -8.66 7.02 7.16
CA LEU A 21 -7.30 6.53 6.99
C LEU A 21 -6.34 7.20 7.97
N PRO A 22 -5.24 6.52 8.34
CA PRO A 22 -4.23 7.12 9.21
C PRO A 22 -3.50 8.26 8.51
N SER A 23 -2.91 9.15 9.31
CA SER A 23 -2.01 10.19 8.80
C SER A 23 -0.60 9.63 8.61
N ILE A 24 0.05 9.98 7.49
CA ILE A 24 1.44 9.61 7.28
C ILE A 24 2.35 10.23 8.35
N HIS A 25 2.00 11.41 8.84
CA HIS A 25 2.79 12.13 9.84
C HIS A 25 2.69 11.52 11.23
N GLU A 26 1.67 10.70 11.50
CA GLU A 26 1.43 10.04 12.77
C GLU A 26 1.78 8.55 12.75
N SER A 27 2.27 8.04 11.61
CA SER A 27 2.50 6.60 11.40
C SER A 27 3.94 6.17 11.66
N ARG A 28 4.82 7.07 12.05
CA ARG A 28 6.21 6.73 12.37
C ARG A 28 6.27 5.88 13.64
N THR A 29 7.10 4.84 13.60
CA THR A 29 7.36 4.00 14.77
C THR A 29 8.80 3.51 14.77
N ASP A 30 9.39 3.37 15.96
CA ASP A 30 10.70 2.76 16.12
C ASP A 30 10.60 1.23 16.24
N ASP A 31 9.39 0.71 16.39
CA ASP A 31 9.13 -0.73 16.51
C ASP A 31 8.97 -1.35 15.11
N GLN A 32 10.11 -1.66 14.48
CA GLN A 32 10.15 -2.24 13.14
C GLN A 32 10.41 -3.74 13.20
N PRO A 33 9.70 -4.55 12.38
CA PRO A 33 9.97 -5.98 12.33
C PRO A 33 11.36 -6.25 11.76
N ALA A 34 12.02 -7.30 12.27
CA ALA A 34 13.37 -7.67 11.84
C ALA A 34 13.43 -8.06 10.36
N ASP A 35 12.34 -8.59 9.82
CA ASP A 35 12.19 -9.01 8.42
C ASP A 35 11.59 -7.93 7.52
N ARG A 36 11.67 -6.67 7.92
CA ARG A 36 11.08 -5.54 7.20
C ARG A 36 11.47 -5.51 5.72
N ASP A 37 12.73 -5.75 5.40
CA ASP A 37 13.20 -5.69 4.01
C ASP A 37 12.50 -6.75 3.14
N ARG A 38 12.25 -7.93 3.69
CA ARG A 38 11.52 -9.00 2.98
C ARG A 38 10.06 -8.65 2.80
N ILE A 39 9.47 -7.96 3.78
CA ILE A 39 8.09 -7.48 3.71
C ILE A 39 7.96 -6.41 2.62
N LEU A 40 8.92 -5.48 2.54
CA LEU A 40 8.94 -4.47 1.48
C LEU A 40 9.10 -5.09 0.09
N ASP A 41 9.91 -6.16 -0.04
CA ASP A 41 10.02 -6.91 -1.29
C ASP A 41 8.69 -7.55 -1.70
N TYR A 42 7.93 -8.05 -0.72
CA TYR A 42 6.59 -8.58 -0.97
C TYR A 42 5.68 -7.50 -1.60
N LEU A 43 5.72 -6.29 -1.07
CA LEU A 43 4.96 -5.17 -1.63
C LEU A 43 5.35 -4.88 -3.08
N ARG A 44 6.64 -4.98 -3.41
CA ARG A 44 7.14 -4.73 -4.77
C ARG A 44 6.78 -5.85 -5.75
N LYS A 45 6.69 -7.09 -5.27
CA LYS A 45 6.42 -8.27 -6.10
C LYS A 45 4.94 -8.45 -6.44
N ALA A 46 4.04 -7.93 -5.62
CA ALA A 46 2.61 -8.09 -5.86
C ALA A 46 2.18 -7.37 -7.14
N PRO A 47 1.19 -7.91 -7.86
CA PRO A 47 0.80 -7.33 -9.14
C PRO A 47 0.17 -5.96 -8.97
N GLU A 48 0.41 -5.10 -9.95
CA GLU A 48 -0.29 -3.84 -10.10
C GLU A 48 -1.69 -4.15 -10.65
N VAL A 49 -2.73 -3.73 -9.94
CA VAL A 49 -4.12 -4.04 -10.31
C VAL A 49 -4.78 -2.88 -11.03
N PHE A 50 -4.26 -1.67 -10.87
CA PHE A 50 -4.78 -0.48 -11.54
C PHE A 50 -3.63 0.50 -11.78
N ASP A 51 -3.26 0.65 -13.04
CA ASP A 51 -2.15 1.50 -13.44
C ASP A 51 -2.64 2.92 -13.70
N VAL A 52 -2.05 3.89 -13.01
CA VAL A 52 -2.39 5.31 -13.16
C VAL A 52 -1.15 6.04 -13.63
N MET A 53 -1.23 6.64 -14.81
CA MET A 53 -0.10 7.32 -15.44
C MET A 53 -0.02 8.79 -15.02
N GLU A 54 -0.02 9.04 -13.72
CA GLU A 54 0.16 10.39 -13.19
C GLU A 54 1.28 10.43 -12.17
N ALA A 55 1.90 11.59 -12.05
CA ALA A 55 2.87 11.83 -10.99
C ALA A 55 2.15 12.49 -9.80
N VAL A 56 2.48 12.06 -8.59
CA VAL A 56 1.94 12.63 -7.37
C VAL A 56 3.06 13.27 -6.56
N PRO A 57 2.77 14.33 -5.78
CA PRO A 57 3.81 14.97 -4.99
C PRO A 57 4.30 14.05 -3.87
N ASN A 58 5.59 14.19 -3.53
CA ASN A 58 6.15 13.47 -2.40
C ASN A 58 5.69 14.13 -1.10
N LEU A 59 4.88 13.40 -0.31
CA LEU A 59 4.28 13.93 0.92
C LEU A 59 5.28 14.08 2.07
N ILE A 60 6.38 13.33 2.04
CA ILE A 60 7.38 13.37 3.11
C ILE A 60 8.34 14.52 2.93
N THR A 61 8.89 14.67 1.72
CA THR A 61 9.90 15.70 1.43
C THR A 61 9.28 17.04 1.06
N GLY A 62 8.04 17.03 0.57
CA GLY A 62 7.40 18.22 0.00
C GLY A 62 7.98 18.65 -1.32
N GLU A 63 8.95 17.91 -1.87
CA GLU A 63 9.63 18.23 -3.12
C GLU A 63 9.66 17.01 -4.02
N GLY A 64 9.56 17.27 -5.34
CA GLY A 64 9.61 16.19 -6.33
C GLY A 64 8.30 15.43 -6.46
N TRP A 65 8.32 14.48 -7.39
CA TRP A 65 7.15 13.75 -7.81
C TRP A 65 7.44 12.26 -7.84
N ILE A 66 6.42 11.46 -7.56
CA ILE A 66 6.49 10.00 -7.68
C ILE A 66 5.66 9.60 -8.90
N GLN A 67 6.34 9.15 -9.94
CA GLN A 67 5.70 8.75 -11.19
C GLN A 67 4.85 7.50 -10.97
N GLY A 68 3.59 7.54 -11.42
CA GLY A 68 2.66 6.43 -11.22
C GLY A 68 2.31 6.20 -9.76
N GLY A 69 2.51 7.20 -8.88
CA GLY A 69 2.39 7.02 -7.42
C GLY A 69 1.04 6.57 -6.94
N SER A 70 -0.05 6.94 -7.64
CA SER A 70 -1.41 6.55 -7.28
C SER A 70 -1.83 5.19 -7.84
N SER A 71 -0.96 4.51 -8.59
CA SER A 71 -1.25 3.15 -9.06
C SER A 71 -1.45 2.20 -7.89
N LEU A 72 -2.36 1.24 -8.06
CA LEU A 72 -2.77 0.32 -6.99
C LEU A 72 -2.16 -1.05 -7.18
N HIS A 73 -1.72 -1.65 -6.07
CA HIS A 73 -1.20 -3.01 -5.97
C HIS A 73 -2.00 -3.77 -4.92
N SER A 74 -2.09 -5.07 -5.06
CA SER A 74 -2.81 -5.89 -4.07
C SER A 74 -2.29 -7.33 -4.05
N ASP A 75 -2.46 -7.98 -2.91
CA ASP A 75 -2.23 -9.42 -2.77
C ASP A 75 -3.56 -10.21 -2.69
N GLY A 76 -4.67 -9.54 -3.01
CA GLY A 76 -6.02 -10.13 -2.95
C GLY A 76 -6.76 -9.86 -1.65
N VAL A 77 -6.07 -9.47 -0.59
CA VAL A 77 -6.66 -9.13 0.73
C VAL A 77 -6.28 -7.73 1.15
N TRP A 78 -5.03 -7.36 0.97
CA TRP A 78 -4.51 -6.02 1.28
C TRP A 78 -4.31 -5.22 0.01
N ILE A 79 -4.33 -3.89 0.14
CA ILE A 79 -4.13 -2.97 -0.98
C ILE A 79 -3.14 -1.88 -0.58
N TRP A 80 -2.30 -1.47 -1.52
CA TRP A 80 -1.36 -0.35 -1.34
C TRP A 80 -1.13 0.33 -2.67
N ARG A 81 -0.46 1.48 -2.61
CA ARG A 81 -0.16 2.28 -3.79
C ARG A 81 1.33 2.18 -4.13
N THR A 82 1.70 2.58 -5.32
CA THR A 82 3.11 2.66 -5.70
C THR A 82 3.86 3.62 -4.77
N ASP A 83 3.28 4.77 -4.44
CA ASP A 83 3.90 5.72 -3.51
C ASP A 83 3.97 5.18 -2.08
N SER A 84 3.07 4.28 -1.67
CA SER A 84 3.17 3.58 -0.38
C SER A 84 4.51 2.86 -0.24
N ILE A 85 4.95 2.17 -1.30
CA ILE A 85 6.22 1.46 -1.32
C ILE A 85 7.38 2.44 -1.14
N GLU A 86 7.33 3.58 -1.81
CA GLU A 86 8.32 4.64 -1.71
C GLU A 86 8.44 5.15 -0.26
N TYR A 87 7.32 5.50 0.36
CA TYR A 87 7.31 6.04 1.73
C TYR A 87 7.75 5.00 2.75
N LEU A 88 7.28 3.76 2.64
CA LEU A 88 7.66 2.68 3.55
C LEU A 88 9.13 2.30 3.42
N THR A 89 9.70 2.47 2.23
CA THR A 89 11.13 2.23 2.01
C THR A 89 11.98 3.36 2.61
N ALA A 90 11.52 4.60 2.51
CA ALA A 90 12.28 5.77 2.92
C ALA A 90 12.18 6.09 4.41
N ARG A 91 11.12 5.66 5.09
CA ARG A 91 10.82 6.05 6.48
C ARG A 91 10.36 4.86 7.32
N PRO A 92 10.62 4.88 8.65
CA PRO A 92 10.17 3.82 9.55
C PRO A 92 8.69 3.98 9.92
N LEU A 93 7.83 3.79 8.93
CA LEU A 93 6.37 3.88 9.12
C LEU A 93 5.82 2.54 9.59
N ALA A 94 4.79 2.59 10.43
CA ALA A 94 4.18 1.40 11.01
C ALA A 94 3.52 0.53 9.93
N LEU A 95 3.65 -0.79 10.09
CA LEU A 95 2.96 -1.79 9.29
C LEU A 95 1.91 -2.48 10.18
N PRO A 96 0.69 -2.69 9.69
CA PRO A 96 -0.31 -3.42 10.47
C PRO A 96 0.16 -4.85 10.79
N ASP A 97 -0.02 -5.29 12.03
CA ASP A 97 0.40 -6.62 12.48
C ASP A 97 -0.23 -7.73 11.64
N GLU A 98 -1.51 -7.60 11.31
CA GLU A 98 -2.21 -8.57 10.46
C GLU A 98 -1.58 -8.69 9.08
N PHE A 99 -1.14 -7.58 8.50
CA PHE A 99 -0.45 -7.60 7.22
C PHE A 99 0.88 -8.33 7.33
N VAL A 100 1.67 -8.01 8.35
CA VAL A 100 2.97 -8.65 8.60
C VAL A 100 2.79 -10.17 8.74
N GLN A 101 1.78 -10.61 9.51
CA GLN A 101 1.50 -12.03 9.68
C GLN A 101 1.12 -12.71 8.37
N ARG A 102 0.33 -12.04 7.53
CA ARG A 102 -0.04 -12.59 6.22
C ARG A 102 1.19 -12.75 5.31
N VAL A 103 2.07 -11.75 5.28
CA VAL A 103 3.30 -11.82 4.46
C VAL A 103 4.14 -13.02 4.88
N ARG A 104 4.31 -13.22 6.19
CA ARG A 104 5.05 -14.37 6.73
C ARG A 104 4.37 -15.69 6.41
N ALA A 105 3.05 -15.75 6.54
CA ALA A 105 2.27 -16.95 6.24
C ALA A 105 2.38 -17.33 4.76
N ASN A 106 2.55 -16.36 3.88
CA ASN A 106 2.74 -16.58 2.45
C ASN A 106 4.20 -16.78 2.06
N ASP A 107 5.08 -16.95 3.04
CA ASP A 107 6.51 -17.13 2.83
C ASP A 107 7.13 -16.02 1.98
N TYR A 108 6.66 -14.79 2.20
CA TYR A 108 7.12 -13.56 1.51
C TYR A 108 6.89 -13.56 -0.01
N VAL A 109 5.94 -14.39 -0.48
CA VAL A 109 5.57 -14.46 -1.90
C VAL A 109 4.08 -14.13 -2.04
N PRO A 110 3.71 -13.08 -2.79
CA PRO A 110 2.31 -12.76 -3.00
C PRO A 110 1.56 -13.92 -3.64
N PRO A 111 0.37 -14.29 -3.14
CA PRO A 111 -0.41 -15.37 -3.72
C PRO A 111 -1.01 -14.96 -5.06
N GLN A 112 -1.33 -15.96 -5.89
CA GLN A 112 -2.09 -15.74 -7.12
C GLN A 112 -3.59 -15.68 -6.78
N TYR A 113 -4.31 -14.82 -7.51
CA TYR A 113 -5.75 -14.66 -7.33
C TYR A 113 -6.35 -14.08 -8.63
N ASP A 114 -7.68 -14.05 -8.71
CA ASP A 114 -8.39 -13.57 -9.90
C ASP A 114 -8.40 -12.04 -9.94
N LEU A 115 -7.57 -11.46 -10.81
CA LEU A 115 -7.47 -10.02 -11.02
C LEU A 115 -8.68 -9.43 -11.78
N LEU A 116 -9.47 -10.29 -12.43
CA LEU A 116 -10.58 -9.86 -13.28
C LEU A 116 -11.94 -9.97 -12.59
N ASP A 117 -11.97 -10.37 -11.32
CA ASP A 117 -13.21 -10.45 -10.54
C ASP A 117 -13.84 -9.07 -10.35
N ASP A 118 -15.12 -8.92 -10.67
CA ASP A 118 -15.83 -7.64 -10.61
C ASP A 118 -15.91 -7.09 -9.18
N ALA A 119 -16.14 -7.94 -8.20
CA ALA A 119 -16.21 -7.53 -6.80
C ALA A 119 -14.84 -7.03 -6.30
N PHE A 120 -13.77 -7.68 -6.74
CA PHE A 120 -12.40 -7.23 -6.45
C PHE A 120 -12.15 -5.86 -7.06
N ARG A 121 -12.56 -5.65 -8.31
CA ARG A 121 -12.42 -4.36 -8.98
C ARG A 121 -13.12 -3.24 -8.24
N GLU A 122 -14.36 -3.46 -7.81
CA GLU A 122 -15.10 -2.47 -7.02
C GLU A 122 -14.36 -2.15 -5.71
N ALA A 123 -13.79 -3.17 -5.08
CA ALA A 123 -13.07 -3.00 -3.81
C ALA A 123 -11.81 -2.14 -4.00
N TYR A 124 -10.98 -2.39 -5.03
CA TYR A 124 -9.75 -1.60 -5.19
C TYR A 124 -10.02 -0.18 -5.69
N LEU A 125 -11.08 0.03 -6.48
CA LEU A 125 -11.40 1.37 -6.99
C LEU A 125 -11.75 2.38 -5.88
N ARG A 126 -12.07 1.92 -4.68
CA ARG A 126 -12.28 2.81 -3.53
C ARG A 126 -11.03 3.58 -3.14
N TYR A 127 -9.87 3.08 -3.54
CA TYR A 127 -8.58 3.67 -3.19
C TYR A 127 -7.92 4.43 -4.34
N PHE A 128 -8.64 4.58 -5.42
CA PHE A 128 -8.18 5.39 -6.54
C PHE A 128 -8.46 6.89 -6.34
#